data_ec41cc4cd20c0abc753ae4941e9cd200
#
_entry.id   ec41cc4cd20c0abc753ae4941e9cd200
#
_cell.length_a   1.000
_cell.length_b   1.000
_cell.length_c   1.000
_cell.angle_alpha   90.00
_cell.angle_beta   90.00
_cell.angle_gamma   90.00
#
_symmetry.space_group_name_H-M   'P 1'
#
loop_
_entity.id
_entity.type
_entity.pdbx_description
1 polymer ?
#
loop_
_entity_poly.entity_id
_entity_poly.type
_entity_poly.pdbx_seq_one_letter_code
_entity_poly.pdbx_strand_id
1 'polypeptide(L)'
;EDVEQIDIKDISGAILLTTLPNEGCKRKFTLMKEDYITLKFSLESPIFFKLGSYVECDFGLFEVCDLQKPEFNTDSAGYDYELQLDAHYWKWKNKIFKYTPEVAGQEASWNLTASLDVQAGIVLRNLKALGYKYKGQDFVFSINSTVENKALLMTYDNINILDACFSMAKKWDCECWVTENIIHFGRCESGDAVDFEIGKNVQEMPRSESRSTYATRIYAFGSTKNIPSDYRPVDETVVLNGVVQKRLMLPEGTPYIDAYPGMTIEEAIEQVVIFDEVYPRRVGTMSDITTKEYTDKIENADGTTTEKKWNAYRFKDTGITFSKDYILPGNELKITFQSGKLNGMEFAVTFDPEGKPEKLENGSWNPEAQLWEIVRNEDYGRPLPDGVLIPENGDTYILSGWNPMKIAEMGLV
;
A
#
# COMPACT_ATOMS: atom_id res chain seq x y z
N GLU A 1 -32.33 -34.03 12.37
CA GLU A 1 -31.03 -33.57 11.84
C GLU A 1 -29.99 -34.13 12.79
N ASP A 2 -29.10 -35.02 12.30
CA ASP A 2 -27.99 -35.53 13.08
C ASP A 2 -27.04 -34.37 13.35
N VAL A 3 -26.84 -34.06 14.61
CA VAL A 3 -25.85 -33.02 15.00
C VAL A 3 -24.48 -33.62 14.79
N GLU A 4 -23.74 -33.06 13.85
CA GLU A 4 -22.40 -33.53 13.50
C GLU A 4 -21.42 -33.31 14.66
N GLN A 5 -20.67 -34.34 15.03
CA GLN A 5 -19.60 -34.22 16.03
C GLN A 5 -18.41 -33.47 15.46
N ILE A 6 -17.83 -32.61 16.28
CA ILE A 6 -16.63 -31.85 15.93
C ILE A 6 -15.44 -32.40 16.71
N ASP A 7 -14.39 -32.76 15.97
CA ASP A 7 -13.10 -33.17 16.51
C ASP A 7 -12.14 -32.01 16.57
N ILE A 8 -11.69 -31.65 17.77
CA ILE A 8 -10.58 -30.71 17.96
C ILE A 8 -9.28 -31.53 17.98
N LYS A 9 -8.41 -31.22 17.02
CA LYS A 9 -7.15 -31.96 16.80
C LYS A 9 -5.94 -31.10 17.14
N ASP A 10 -4.86 -31.73 17.56
CA ASP A 10 -3.58 -31.07 17.67
C ASP A 10 -2.89 -30.91 16.30
N ILE A 11 -1.73 -30.25 16.27
CA ILE A 11 -0.95 -30.02 15.06
C ILE A 11 -0.50 -31.31 14.35
N SER A 12 -0.44 -32.43 15.07
CA SER A 12 -0.09 -33.77 14.52
C SER A 12 -1.30 -34.47 13.92
N GLY A 13 -2.51 -33.97 14.16
CA GLY A 13 -3.78 -34.58 13.77
C GLY A 13 -4.37 -35.53 14.82
N ALA A 14 -3.76 -35.63 16.02
CA ALA A 14 -4.32 -36.41 17.11
C ALA A 14 -5.54 -35.70 17.70
N ILE A 15 -6.64 -36.43 17.92
CA ILE A 15 -7.87 -35.87 18.50
C ILE A 15 -7.62 -35.59 19.99
N LEU A 16 -7.79 -34.31 20.35
CA LEU A 16 -7.73 -33.84 21.74
C LEU A 16 -9.09 -33.91 22.42
N LEU A 17 -10.14 -33.63 21.69
CA LEU A 17 -11.51 -33.63 22.17
C LEU A 17 -12.47 -33.84 21.02
N THR A 18 -13.49 -34.66 21.23
CA THR A 18 -14.67 -34.74 20.37
C THR A 18 -15.85 -34.11 21.12
N THR A 19 -16.50 -33.14 20.53
CA THR A 19 -17.62 -32.42 21.16
C THR A 19 -18.80 -32.26 20.18
N LEU A 20 -19.98 -32.06 20.74
CA LEU A 20 -21.18 -31.71 19.96
C LEU A 20 -21.36 -30.18 19.99
N PRO A 21 -21.55 -29.53 18.85
CA PRO A 21 -21.86 -28.10 18.81
C PRO A 21 -23.14 -27.84 19.61
N ASN A 22 -23.13 -26.83 20.48
CA ASN A 22 -24.32 -26.36 21.17
C ASN A 22 -24.86 -25.08 20.49
N GLU A 23 -26.02 -24.58 20.95
CA GLU A 23 -26.66 -23.38 20.39
C GLU A 23 -25.78 -22.12 20.44
N GLY A 24 -24.71 -22.10 21.23
CA GLY A 24 -23.75 -21.00 21.29
C GLY A 24 -22.62 -21.08 20.26
N CYS A 25 -22.51 -22.19 19.50
CA CYS A 25 -21.50 -22.37 18.48
C CYS A 25 -21.92 -21.65 17.20
N LYS A 26 -21.03 -20.79 16.67
CA LYS A 26 -21.31 -19.98 15.47
C LYS A 26 -20.04 -19.64 14.71
N ARG A 27 -20.18 -19.42 13.40
CA ARG A 27 -19.19 -18.74 12.59
C ARG A 27 -19.50 -17.24 12.51
N LYS A 28 -18.48 -16.43 12.61
CA LYS A 28 -18.53 -15.01 12.27
C LYS A 28 -17.57 -14.72 11.14
N PHE A 29 -18.10 -14.19 10.07
CA PHE A 29 -17.35 -13.81 8.89
C PHE A 29 -17.64 -12.38 8.49
N THR A 30 -16.59 -11.57 8.39
CA THR A 30 -16.65 -10.24 7.80
C THR A 30 -15.42 -10.09 6.89
N LEU A 31 -15.66 -9.87 5.62
CA LEU A 31 -14.63 -9.81 4.59
C LEU A 31 -13.49 -8.86 4.99
N MET A 32 -12.24 -9.32 4.89
CA MET A 32 -11.03 -8.59 5.25
C MET A 32 -10.97 -8.08 6.69
N LYS A 33 -11.80 -8.58 7.58
CA LYS A 33 -11.87 -8.12 8.96
C LYS A 33 -11.83 -9.25 9.99
N GLU A 34 -12.60 -10.29 9.80
CA GLU A 34 -12.69 -11.42 10.72
C GLU A 34 -13.25 -12.65 10.03
N ASP A 35 -12.75 -13.83 10.39
CA ASP A 35 -13.29 -15.13 9.99
C ASP A 35 -12.94 -16.16 11.06
N TYR A 36 -13.87 -16.47 11.93
CA TYR A 36 -13.66 -17.41 13.02
C TYR A 36 -14.91 -18.18 13.39
N ILE A 37 -14.72 -19.33 14.05
CA ILE A 37 -15.76 -20.07 14.71
C ILE A 37 -15.56 -19.98 16.22
N THR A 38 -16.66 -20.00 16.97
CA THR A 38 -16.68 -20.08 18.42
C THR A 38 -17.32 -21.42 18.83
N LEU A 39 -16.60 -22.19 19.62
CA LEU A 39 -17.10 -23.44 20.21
C LEU A 39 -17.28 -23.27 21.71
N LYS A 40 -18.50 -23.54 22.19
CA LYS A 40 -18.84 -23.47 23.60
C LYS A 40 -19.11 -24.87 24.13
N PHE A 41 -18.39 -25.24 25.18
CA PHE A 41 -18.50 -26.53 25.86
C PHE A 41 -17.94 -26.45 27.26
N SER A 42 -18.25 -27.47 28.10
CA SER A 42 -17.74 -27.56 29.46
C SER A 42 -17.07 -28.94 29.67
N LEU A 43 -15.99 -28.96 30.44
CA LEU A 43 -15.23 -30.17 30.75
C LEU A 43 -15.00 -30.28 32.26
N GLU A 44 -14.99 -31.50 32.80
CA GLU A 44 -14.64 -31.76 34.19
C GLU A 44 -13.16 -31.50 34.49
N SER A 45 -12.29 -31.74 33.52
CA SER A 45 -10.85 -31.51 33.61
C SER A 45 -10.37 -30.60 32.50
N PRO A 46 -9.44 -29.68 32.74
CA PRO A 46 -9.02 -28.68 31.73
C PRO A 46 -8.16 -29.34 30.65
N ILE A 47 -8.42 -28.95 29.40
CA ILE A 47 -7.58 -29.23 28.23
C ILE A 47 -7.05 -27.87 27.74
N PHE A 48 -5.74 -27.77 27.52
CA PHE A 48 -5.12 -26.58 26.93
C PHE A 48 -4.90 -26.82 25.44
N PHE A 49 -5.66 -26.06 24.63
CA PHE A 49 -5.52 -26.07 23.18
C PHE A 49 -4.35 -25.17 22.79
N LYS A 50 -3.29 -25.76 22.29
CA LYS A 50 -2.09 -25.05 21.84
C LYS A 50 -2.34 -24.34 20.52
N LEU A 51 -1.51 -23.33 20.22
CA LEU A 51 -1.48 -22.69 18.89
C LEU A 51 -1.32 -23.76 17.80
N GLY A 52 -2.14 -23.67 16.76
CA GLY A 52 -2.17 -24.64 15.67
C GLY A 52 -3.08 -25.85 15.91
N SER A 53 -3.70 -26.01 17.12
CA SER A 53 -4.83 -26.94 17.28
C SER A 53 -5.95 -26.53 16.34
N TYR A 54 -6.63 -27.48 15.69
CA TYR A 54 -7.55 -27.16 14.62
C TYR A 54 -8.82 -27.98 14.62
N VAL A 55 -9.81 -27.46 13.92
CA VAL A 55 -11.09 -28.10 13.63
C VAL A 55 -11.32 -28.07 12.12
N GLU A 56 -11.84 -29.13 11.57
CA GLU A 56 -12.33 -29.22 10.21
C GLU A 56 -13.86 -29.39 10.26
N CYS A 57 -14.60 -28.48 9.62
CA CYS A 57 -16.04 -28.49 9.58
C CYS A 57 -16.53 -28.03 8.19
N ASP A 58 -17.84 -27.96 7.97
CA ASP A 58 -18.45 -27.55 6.70
C ASP A 58 -18.00 -26.16 6.20
N PHE A 59 -17.57 -25.31 7.12
CA PHE A 59 -17.03 -23.99 6.79
C PHE A 59 -15.55 -23.99 6.40
N GLY A 60 -14.86 -25.13 6.51
CA GLY A 60 -13.44 -25.30 6.23
C GLY A 60 -12.60 -25.60 7.46
N LEU A 61 -11.31 -25.25 7.38
CA LEU A 61 -10.31 -25.50 8.41
C LEU A 61 -10.13 -24.23 9.26
N PHE A 62 -10.30 -24.38 10.59
CA PHE A 62 -10.12 -23.32 11.58
C PHE A 62 -9.09 -23.73 12.62
N GLU A 63 -8.23 -22.79 13.01
CA GLU A 63 -7.09 -23.05 13.89
C GLU A 63 -7.09 -22.12 15.10
N VAL A 64 -6.54 -22.58 16.21
CA VAL A 64 -6.25 -21.75 17.38
C VAL A 64 -5.06 -20.85 17.04
N CYS A 65 -5.31 -19.57 16.84
CA CYS A 65 -4.30 -18.56 16.49
C CYS A 65 -3.81 -17.75 17.71
N ASP A 66 -4.60 -17.71 18.79
CA ASP A 66 -4.26 -17.03 20.03
C ASP A 66 -4.42 -17.97 21.21
N LEU A 67 -3.59 -17.82 22.26
CA LEU A 67 -3.68 -18.60 23.47
C LEU A 67 -4.94 -18.23 24.27
N GLN A 68 -5.74 -19.21 24.60
CA GLN A 68 -6.98 -19.06 25.34
C GLN A 68 -6.96 -19.93 26.57
N LYS A 69 -7.59 -19.48 27.65
CA LYS A 69 -7.71 -20.21 28.91
C LYS A 69 -9.18 -20.44 29.23
N PRO A 70 -9.54 -21.65 29.70
CA PRO A 70 -10.89 -21.90 30.19
C PRO A 70 -11.17 -21.13 31.48
N GLU A 71 -12.45 -20.88 31.73
CA GLU A 71 -12.92 -20.34 32.99
C GLU A 71 -13.37 -21.49 33.92
N PHE A 72 -12.94 -21.46 35.19
CA PHE A 72 -13.40 -22.41 36.16
C PHE A 72 -14.78 -21.99 36.67
N ASN A 73 -15.76 -22.85 36.52
CA ASN A 73 -17.13 -22.65 36.97
C ASN A 73 -17.32 -23.32 38.32
N THR A 74 -17.56 -22.54 39.36
CA THR A 74 -17.75 -23.04 40.74
C THR A 74 -19.05 -23.81 40.92
N ASP A 75 -20.08 -23.52 40.15
CA ASP A 75 -21.39 -24.14 40.27
C ASP A 75 -21.41 -25.57 39.71
N SER A 76 -20.71 -25.75 38.57
CA SER A 76 -20.57 -27.08 37.94
C SER A 76 -19.33 -27.86 38.42
N ALA A 77 -18.41 -27.22 39.16
CA ALA A 77 -17.10 -27.74 39.49
C ALA A 77 -16.29 -28.18 38.27
N GLY A 78 -16.47 -27.51 37.16
CA GLY A 78 -15.88 -27.79 35.86
C GLY A 78 -15.25 -26.57 35.21
N TYR A 79 -14.84 -26.73 33.97
CA TYR A 79 -14.20 -25.69 33.15
C TYR A 79 -15.06 -25.36 31.96
N ASP A 80 -15.46 -24.09 31.82
CA ASP A 80 -16.24 -23.58 30.70
C ASP A 80 -15.31 -23.01 29.63
N TYR A 81 -15.58 -23.36 28.40
CA TYR A 81 -14.84 -22.93 27.22
C TYR A 81 -15.70 -22.09 26.29
N GLU A 82 -15.15 -20.99 25.85
CA GLU A 82 -15.57 -20.25 24.67
C GLU A 82 -14.37 -20.20 23.72
N LEU A 83 -14.09 -21.34 23.06
CA LEU A 83 -12.91 -21.51 22.25
C LEU A 83 -13.13 -20.87 20.88
N GLN A 84 -12.33 -19.84 20.57
CA GLN A 84 -12.30 -19.23 19.24
C GLN A 84 -11.23 -19.90 18.39
N LEU A 85 -11.61 -20.31 17.19
CA LEU A 85 -10.69 -20.80 16.16
C LEU A 85 -10.86 -19.90 14.92
N ASP A 86 -9.77 -19.34 14.46
CA ASP A 86 -9.75 -18.49 13.29
C ASP A 86 -9.55 -19.32 12.01
N ALA A 87 -10.02 -18.84 10.86
CA ALA A 87 -9.79 -19.50 9.58
C ALA A 87 -8.28 -19.76 9.36
N HIS A 88 -7.94 -20.86 8.74
CA HIS A 88 -6.57 -21.38 8.63
C HIS A 88 -5.51 -20.38 8.15
N TYR A 89 -5.89 -19.39 7.35
CA TYR A 89 -4.99 -18.36 6.86
C TYR A 89 -4.82 -17.18 7.84
N TRP A 90 -5.67 -17.08 8.86
CA TRP A 90 -5.63 -15.98 9.83
C TRP A 90 -4.35 -16.00 10.68
N LYS A 91 -3.69 -17.13 10.84
CA LYS A 91 -2.37 -17.24 11.49
C LYS A 91 -1.26 -16.44 10.80
N TRP A 92 -1.47 -16.01 9.57
CA TRP A 92 -0.52 -15.14 8.87
C TRP A 92 -0.36 -13.77 9.53
N LYS A 93 -1.35 -13.33 10.33
CA LYS A 93 -1.25 -12.12 11.17
C LYS A 93 -0.11 -12.19 12.19
N ASN A 94 0.34 -13.39 12.56
CA ASN A 94 1.42 -13.63 13.51
C ASN A 94 2.80 -13.75 12.84
N LYS A 95 2.90 -13.47 11.53
CA LYS A 95 4.13 -13.62 10.75
C LYS A 95 4.45 -12.36 9.98
N ILE A 96 5.67 -11.88 10.14
CA ILE A 96 6.15 -10.66 9.47
C ILE A 96 6.33 -10.91 7.98
N PHE A 97 5.90 -9.95 7.16
CA PHE A 97 6.04 -9.96 5.72
C PHE A 97 7.42 -9.45 5.30
N LYS A 98 8.19 -10.29 4.63
CA LYS A 98 9.57 -10.02 4.22
C LYS A 98 9.71 -10.07 2.71
N TYR A 99 10.58 -9.24 2.16
CA TYR A 99 10.84 -9.24 0.72
C TYR A 99 11.58 -10.50 0.26
N THR A 100 12.62 -10.91 1.00
CA THR A 100 13.37 -12.17 0.77
C THR A 100 13.37 -12.98 2.05
N PRO A 101 12.27 -13.73 2.31
CA PRO A 101 12.09 -14.45 3.56
C PRO A 101 13.15 -15.53 3.81
N GLU A 102 13.88 -15.95 2.78
CA GLU A 102 14.95 -16.94 2.83
C GLU A 102 16.26 -16.37 3.44
N VAL A 103 16.41 -15.05 3.49
CA VAL A 103 17.61 -14.39 4.01
C VAL A 103 17.44 -14.07 5.48
N ALA A 104 18.32 -14.62 6.30
CA ALA A 104 18.32 -14.35 7.74
C ALA A 104 18.70 -12.87 8.03
N GLY A 105 18.07 -12.28 9.06
CA GLY A 105 18.40 -10.92 9.52
C GLY A 105 17.98 -9.80 8.59
N GLN A 106 17.14 -10.07 7.59
CA GLN A 106 16.64 -9.04 6.69
C GLN A 106 15.64 -8.14 7.39
N GLU A 107 15.77 -6.84 7.17
CA GLU A 107 14.83 -5.83 7.61
C GLU A 107 13.46 -6.04 6.97
N ALA A 108 12.40 -5.81 7.75
CA ALA A 108 11.01 -6.00 7.30
C ALA A 108 10.35 -4.68 6.87
N SER A 109 11.14 -3.63 6.68
CA SER A 109 10.72 -2.35 6.11
C SER A 109 11.30 -2.20 4.71
N TRP A 110 10.42 -2.08 3.69
CA TRP A 110 10.83 -2.02 2.30
C TRP A 110 9.72 -1.51 1.38
N ASN A 111 10.11 -1.06 0.18
CA ASN A 111 9.22 -0.55 -0.84
C ASN A 111 9.37 -1.36 -2.13
N LEU A 112 8.29 -1.50 -2.86
CA LEU A 112 8.32 -2.10 -4.19
C LEU A 112 7.23 -1.49 -5.07
N THR A 113 7.63 -1.01 -6.25
CA THR A 113 6.69 -0.70 -7.32
C THR A 113 6.62 -1.89 -8.26
N ALA A 114 5.50 -2.56 -8.25
CA ALA A 114 5.25 -3.73 -9.10
C ALA A 114 3.74 -3.93 -9.28
N SER A 115 3.37 -4.77 -10.24
CA SER A 115 2.00 -5.22 -10.44
C SER A 115 1.53 -6.14 -9.30
N LEU A 116 0.23 -6.30 -9.17
CA LEU A 116 -0.36 -7.08 -8.06
C LEU A 116 0.11 -8.54 -8.06
N ASP A 117 0.27 -9.16 -9.21
CA ASP A 117 0.77 -10.53 -9.35
C ASP A 117 2.21 -10.69 -8.81
N VAL A 118 3.07 -9.71 -9.07
CA VAL A 118 4.44 -9.69 -8.51
C VAL A 118 4.40 -9.52 -6.99
N GLN A 119 3.57 -8.61 -6.48
CA GLN A 119 3.39 -8.40 -5.04
C GLN A 119 2.83 -9.66 -4.35
N ALA A 120 1.80 -10.28 -4.92
CA ALA A 120 1.22 -11.53 -4.43
C ALA A 120 2.23 -12.69 -4.49
N GLY A 121 3.09 -12.71 -5.50
CA GLY A 121 4.19 -13.68 -5.59
C GLY A 121 5.15 -13.63 -4.41
N ILE A 122 5.37 -12.44 -3.82
CA ILE A 122 6.18 -12.30 -2.59
C ILE A 122 5.45 -12.91 -1.39
N VAL A 123 4.11 -12.78 -1.31
CA VAL A 123 3.32 -13.45 -0.28
C VAL A 123 3.53 -14.96 -0.35
N LEU A 124 3.43 -15.54 -1.56
CA LEU A 124 3.64 -16.99 -1.74
C LEU A 124 5.04 -17.44 -1.31
N ARG A 125 6.08 -16.64 -1.58
CA ARG A 125 7.45 -16.94 -1.12
C ARG A 125 7.53 -16.96 0.41
N ASN A 126 6.87 -16.01 1.08
CA ASN A 126 6.80 -15.97 2.54
C ASN A 126 6.11 -17.21 3.10
N LEU A 127 4.94 -17.58 2.55
CA LEU A 127 4.21 -18.77 2.99
C LEU A 127 5.00 -20.05 2.76
N LYS A 128 5.69 -20.17 1.63
CA LYS A 128 6.56 -21.30 1.31
C LYS A 128 7.75 -21.40 2.26
N ALA A 129 8.43 -20.28 2.55
CA ALA A 129 9.55 -20.23 3.49
C ALA A 129 9.14 -20.63 4.92
N LEU A 130 7.88 -20.36 5.31
CA LEU A 130 7.30 -20.79 6.58
C LEU A 130 6.83 -22.26 6.56
N GLY A 131 6.83 -22.91 5.40
CA GLY A 131 6.29 -24.27 5.24
C GLY A 131 4.77 -24.35 5.33
N TYR A 132 4.06 -23.21 5.17
CA TYR A 132 2.61 -23.18 5.26
C TYR A 132 1.95 -23.77 4.02
N LYS A 133 1.04 -24.70 4.26
CA LYS A 133 0.28 -25.43 3.25
C LYS A 133 -1.16 -25.61 3.72
N TYR A 134 -2.08 -25.76 2.78
CA TYR A 134 -3.44 -26.17 3.04
C TYR A 134 -3.60 -27.65 2.61
N LYS A 135 -3.84 -28.55 3.56
CA LYS A 135 -3.97 -30.00 3.28
C LYS A 135 -2.87 -30.57 2.36
N GLY A 136 -1.61 -30.13 2.61
CA GLY A 136 -0.44 -30.56 1.82
C GLY A 136 -0.22 -29.80 0.51
N GLN A 137 -1.12 -28.91 0.10
CA GLN A 137 -1.01 -28.10 -1.11
C GLN A 137 -0.36 -26.76 -0.79
N ASP A 138 0.52 -26.31 -1.66
CA ASP A 138 1.10 -24.97 -1.59
C ASP A 138 0.02 -23.92 -1.92
N PHE A 139 0.15 -22.73 -1.31
CA PHE A 139 -0.73 -21.61 -1.63
C PHE A 139 -0.47 -21.08 -3.03
N VAL A 140 -1.52 -20.65 -3.68
CA VAL A 140 -1.51 -19.96 -4.98
C VAL A 140 -2.37 -18.71 -4.89
N PHE A 141 -2.29 -17.81 -5.88
CA PHE A 141 -3.18 -16.67 -5.95
C PHE A 141 -3.99 -16.66 -7.24
N SER A 142 -5.13 -15.99 -7.19
CA SER A 142 -6.00 -15.72 -8.34
C SER A 142 -6.39 -14.25 -8.35
N ILE A 143 -6.15 -13.57 -9.46
CA ILE A 143 -6.54 -12.17 -9.66
C ILE A 143 -7.69 -12.16 -10.66
N ASN A 144 -8.82 -11.58 -10.25
CA ASN A 144 -9.98 -11.44 -11.15
C ASN A 144 -9.64 -10.48 -12.30
N SER A 145 -10.12 -10.79 -13.51
CA SER A 145 -9.88 -9.98 -14.71
C SER A 145 -10.43 -8.54 -14.62
N THR A 146 -11.31 -8.26 -13.67
CA THR A 146 -11.80 -6.90 -13.40
C THR A 146 -10.81 -6.03 -12.63
N VAL A 147 -9.77 -6.63 -12.02
CA VAL A 147 -8.71 -5.90 -11.32
C VAL A 147 -7.64 -5.49 -12.31
N GLU A 148 -7.40 -4.20 -12.43
CA GLU A 148 -6.33 -3.68 -13.26
C GLU A 148 -4.96 -4.01 -12.65
N ASN A 149 -4.22 -4.93 -13.26
CA ASN A 149 -2.91 -5.40 -12.77
C ASN A 149 -1.78 -4.42 -13.14
N LYS A 150 -1.94 -3.14 -12.81
CA LYS A 150 -0.93 -2.10 -13.04
C LYS A 150 0.15 -2.10 -11.96
N ALA A 151 1.32 -1.56 -12.29
CA ALA A 151 2.39 -1.37 -11.31
C ALA A 151 2.07 -0.19 -10.38
N LEU A 152 2.00 -0.46 -9.08
CA LEU A 152 1.78 0.55 -8.04
C LEU A 152 2.84 0.42 -6.95
N LEU A 153 3.21 1.56 -6.34
CA LEU A 153 4.10 1.58 -5.19
C LEU A 153 3.39 1.05 -3.96
N MET A 154 3.99 0.04 -3.34
CA MET A 154 3.64 -0.43 -2.00
C MET A 154 4.81 -0.15 -1.05
N THR A 155 4.47 0.32 0.14
CA THR A 155 5.40 0.49 1.26
C THR A 155 4.98 -0.46 2.37
N TYR A 156 5.89 -1.30 2.80
CA TYR A 156 5.69 -2.25 3.88
C TYR A 156 6.63 -1.89 5.03
N ASP A 157 6.07 -1.64 6.20
CA ASP A 157 6.84 -1.28 7.39
C ASP A 157 6.46 -2.22 8.54
N ASN A 158 7.25 -3.26 8.72
CA ASN A 158 7.07 -4.28 9.76
C ASN A 158 5.64 -4.88 9.80
N ILE A 159 4.99 -4.93 8.65
CA ILE A 159 3.63 -5.44 8.50
C ILE A 159 3.61 -6.97 8.52
N ASN A 160 2.53 -7.57 8.99
CA ASN A 160 2.32 -9.01 8.88
C ASN A 160 1.81 -9.42 7.49
N ILE A 161 1.90 -10.71 7.18
CA ILE A 161 1.55 -11.24 5.85
C ILE A 161 0.06 -11.01 5.53
N LEU A 162 -0.84 -11.20 6.49
CA LEU A 162 -2.28 -11.03 6.26
C LEU A 162 -2.64 -9.58 5.94
N ASP A 163 -2.15 -8.65 6.76
CA ASP A 163 -2.38 -7.20 6.55
C ASP A 163 -1.70 -6.71 5.27
N ALA A 164 -0.58 -7.31 4.86
CA ALA A 164 0.02 -7.02 3.56
C ALA A 164 -0.93 -7.39 2.41
N CYS A 165 -1.57 -8.57 2.45
CA CYS A 165 -2.59 -8.95 1.46
C CYS A 165 -3.76 -7.97 1.43
N PHE A 166 -4.27 -7.57 2.59
CA PHE A 166 -5.38 -6.62 2.68
C PHE A 166 -4.99 -5.21 2.21
N SER A 167 -3.75 -4.80 2.47
CA SER A 167 -3.20 -3.53 1.97
C SER A 167 -3.03 -3.53 0.46
N MET A 168 -2.59 -4.66 -0.13
CA MET A 168 -2.57 -4.85 -1.58
C MET A 168 -3.97 -4.71 -2.17
N ALA A 169 -4.96 -5.42 -1.61
CA ALA A 169 -6.34 -5.34 -2.09
C ALA A 169 -6.87 -3.90 -2.08
N LYS A 170 -6.67 -3.17 -0.99
CA LYS A 170 -7.05 -1.75 -0.90
C LYS A 170 -6.35 -0.88 -1.94
N LYS A 171 -5.06 -1.14 -2.20
CA LYS A 171 -4.27 -0.35 -3.17
C LYS A 171 -4.74 -0.53 -4.60
N TRP A 172 -5.16 -1.74 -4.97
CA TRP A 172 -5.72 -2.05 -6.30
C TRP A 172 -7.25 -1.93 -6.38
N ASP A 173 -7.88 -1.32 -5.37
CA ASP A 173 -9.34 -1.13 -5.29
C ASP A 173 -10.11 -2.43 -5.48
N CYS A 174 -9.70 -3.47 -4.78
CA CYS A 174 -10.35 -4.77 -4.80
C CYS A 174 -10.46 -5.34 -3.37
N GLU A 175 -11.00 -6.54 -3.27
CA GLU A 175 -11.12 -7.30 -2.05
C GLU A 175 -10.15 -8.47 -2.07
N CYS A 176 -9.77 -8.94 -0.86
CA CYS A 176 -8.94 -10.13 -0.68
C CYS A 176 -9.63 -11.12 0.23
N TRP A 177 -9.71 -12.36 -0.19
CA TRP A 177 -10.18 -13.49 0.63
C TRP A 177 -9.41 -14.75 0.28
N VAL A 178 -9.51 -15.76 1.14
CA VAL A 178 -8.83 -17.03 0.93
C VAL A 178 -9.84 -18.16 0.98
N THR A 179 -9.83 -19.00 -0.03
CA THR A 179 -10.57 -20.27 -0.04
C THR A 179 -9.59 -21.40 -0.23
N GLU A 180 -9.57 -22.35 0.71
CA GLU A 180 -8.62 -23.46 0.69
C GLU A 180 -7.16 -22.96 0.59
N ASN A 181 -6.47 -23.26 -0.52
CA ASN A 181 -5.09 -22.82 -0.77
C ASN A 181 -5.01 -21.63 -1.74
N ILE A 182 -6.13 -20.99 -2.10
CA ILE A 182 -6.18 -19.93 -3.10
C ILE A 182 -6.41 -18.58 -2.42
N ILE A 183 -5.50 -17.64 -2.64
CA ILE A 183 -5.62 -16.23 -2.26
C ILE A 183 -6.26 -15.49 -3.42
N HIS A 184 -7.45 -14.97 -3.24
CA HIS A 184 -8.20 -14.27 -4.26
C HIS A 184 -8.05 -12.76 -4.12
N PHE A 185 -7.89 -12.08 -5.26
CA PHE A 185 -8.00 -10.63 -5.39
C PHE A 185 -9.07 -10.31 -6.44
N GLY A 186 -10.11 -9.57 -6.05
CA GLY A 186 -11.24 -9.28 -6.93
C GLY A 186 -12.42 -8.73 -6.18
N ARG A 187 -13.62 -9.08 -6.62
CA ARG A 187 -14.87 -8.86 -5.89
C ARG A 187 -15.36 -10.20 -5.35
N CYS A 188 -15.58 -10.27 -4.05
CA CYS A 188 -16.06 -11.48 -3.37
C CYS A 188 -17.59 -11.61 -3.50
N GLU A 189 -18.08 -11.51 -4.71
CA GLU A 189 -19.48 -11.66 -5.03
C GLU A 189 -19.71 -13.03 -5.67
N SER A 190 -20.71 -13.75 -5.22
CA SER A 190 -21.07 -15.07 -5.77
C SER A 190 -22.57 -15.28 -5.77
N GLY A 191 -23.06 -15.92 -6.81
CA GLY A 191 -24.48 -16.22 -7.00
C GLY A 191 -25.28 -15.08 -7.64
N ASP A 192 -26.59 -15.29 -7.72
CA ASP A 192 -27.52 -14.32 -8.28
C ASP A 192 -27.82 -13.18 -7.29
N ALA A 193 -28.19 -12.02 -7.81
CA ALA A 193 -28.63 -10.90 -6.99
C ALA A 193 -29.84 -11.28 -6.15
N VAL A 194 -29.80 -10.96 -4.87
CA VAL A 194 -30.93 -11.18 -3.95
C VAL A 194 -31.57 -9.85 -3.63
N ASP A 195 -32.85 -9.70 -3.96
CA ASP A 195 -33.61 -8.52 -3.57
C ASP A 195 -33.96 -8.59 -2.09
N PHE A 196 -33.63 -7.55 -1.34
CA PHE A 196 -33.99 -7.40 0.06
C PHE A 196 -35.34 -6.68 0.19
N GLU A 197 -36.33 -7.37 0.76
CA GLU A 197 -37.65 -6.86 0.97
C GLU A 197 -38.06 -6.98 2.46
N ILE A 198 -38.34 -5.82 3.09
CA ILE A 198 -38.78 -5.79 4.51
C ILE A 198 -40.08 -6.54 4.67
N GLY A 199 -40.12 -7.44 5.65
CA GLY A 199 -41.28 -8.29 5.93
C GLY A 199 -41.34 -9.58 5.11
N LYS A 200 -40.40 -9.79 4.16
CA LYS A 200 -40.28 -11.02 3.37
C LYS A 200 -39.01 -11.79 3.69
N ASN A 201 -37.84 -11.19 3.43
CA ASN A 201 -36.55 -11.78 3.71
C ASN A 201 -35.64 -10.86 4.54
N VAL A 202 -36.10 -9.67 4.88
CA VAL A 202 -35.44 -8.73 5.80
C VAL A 202 -36.40 -8.47 6.96
N GLN A 203 -35.95 -8.82 8.17
CA GLN A 203 -36.76 -8.63 9.37
C GLN A 203 -36.74 -7.17 9.82
N GLU A 204 -35.58 -6.56 9.79
CA GLU A 204 -35.38 -5.20 10.26
C GLU A 204 -34.21 -4.55 9.48
N MET A 205 -34.36 -3.27 9.15
CA MET A 205 -33.34 -2.51 8.41
C MET A 205 -33.08 -1.18 9.14
N PRO A 206 -32.40 -1.24 10.29
CA PRO A 206 -32.10 -0.04 11.07
C PRO A 206 -31.21 0.90 10.27
N ARG A 207 -31.61 2.16 10.22
CA ARG A 207 -30.84 3.23 9.61
C ARG A 207 -30.11 4.02 10.70
N SER A 208 -28.79 4.06 10.63
CA SER A 208 -27.99 4.92 11.47
C SER A 208 -27.34 6.02 10.63
N GLU A 209 -27.30 7.22 11.15
CA GLU A 209 -26.56 8.34 10.55
C GLU A 209 -25.21 8.50 11.25
N SER A 210 -24.13 8.46 10.46
CA SER A 210 -22.80 8.80 10.96
C SER A 210 -22.55 10.29 10.70
N ARG A 211 -22.27 11.04 11.75
CA ARG A 211 -21.93 12.47 11.64
C ARG A 211 -20.42 12.72 11.56
N SER A 212 -19.61 11.68 11.68
CA SER A 212 -18.15 11.81 11.83
C SER A 212 -17.40 12.28 10.56
N THR A 213 -18.03 12.18 9.39
CA THR A 213 -17.41 12.52 8.10
C THR A 213 -18.31 13.38 7.20
N TYR A 214 -19.42 13.87 7.74
CA TYR A 214 -20.36 14.68 6.96
C TYR A 214 -19.98 16.16 7.03
N ALA A 215 -19.72 16.75 5.89
CA ALA A 215 -19.49 18.18 5.73
C ALA A 215 -20.40 18.73 4.62
N THR A 216 -20.91 19.95 4.81
CA THR A 216 -21.67 20.68 3.80
C THR A 216 -20.90 21.86 3.23
N ARG A 217 -19.81 22.29 3.91
CA ARG A 217 -18.89 23.32 3.44
C ARG A 217 -17.47 22.85 3.58
N ILE A 218 -16.69 22.95 2.52
CA ILE A 218 -15.30 22.51 2.49
C ILE A 218 -14.39 23.69 2.17
N TYR A 219 -13.39 23.90 3.04
CA TYR A 219 -12.23 24.72 2.79
C TYR A 219 -11.14 23.82 2.21
N ALA A 220 -10.89 23.95 0.89
CA ALA A 220 -9.95 23.12 0.19
C ALA A 220 -8.59 23.81 0.05
N PHE A 221 -7.53 23.13 0.48
CA PHE A 221 -6.15 23.58 0.36
C PHE A 221 -5.31 22.52 -0.37
N GLY A 222 -4.37 23.00 -1.19
CA GLY A 222 -3.33 22.15 -1.75
C GLY A 222 -2.13 21.98 -0.81
N SER A 223 -1.08 21.36 -1.34
CA SER A 223 0.19 21.16 -0.65
C SER A 223 1.01 22.46 -0.56
N THR A 224 2.05 22.42 0.26
CA THR A 224 3.12 23.42 0.28
C THR A 224 4.32 23.02 -0.58
N LYS A 225 4.27 21.86 -1.23
CA LYS A 225 5.37 21.32 -2.04
C LYS A 225 5.64 22.22 -3.24
N ASN A 226 6.90 22.40 -3.53
CA ASN A 226 7.39 23.14 -4.72
C ASN A 226 6.81 24.57 -4.84
N ILE A 227 6.52 25.23 -3.70
CA ILE A 227 6.02 26.62 -3.66
C ILE A 227 7.13 27.50 -3.07
N PRO A 228 7.86 28.28 -3.89
CA PRO A 228 8.80 29.27 -3.40
C PRO A 228 8.08 30.46 -2.76
N SER A 229 8.82 31.27 -2.00
CA SER A 229 8.26 32.42 -1.29
C SER A 229 7.66 33.50 -2.21
N ASP A 230 8.11 33.56 -3.45
CA ASP A 230 7.73 34.50 -4.49
C ASP A 230 6.75 33.90 -5.53
N TYR A 231 6.19 32.73 -5.26
CA TYR A 231 5.27 32.04 -6.17
C TYR A 231 4.00 32.84 -6.45
N ARG A 232 3.53 33.63 -5.47
CA ARG A 232 2.36 34.50 -5.61
C ARG A 232 2.77 35.96 -5.60
N PRO A 233 2.09 36.80 -6.38
CA PRO A 233 2.19 38.25 -6.24
C PRO A 233 1.89 38.66 -4.77
N VAL A 234 2.49 39.78 -4.35
CA VAL A 234 2.36 40.26 -2.96
C VAL A 234 0.90 40.59 -2.60
N ASP A 235 0.10 41.02 -3.56
CA ASP A 235 -1.32 41.34 -3.45
C ASP A 235 -2.23 40.09 -3.33
N GLU A 236 -1.75 38.92 -3.77
CA GLU A 236 -2.44 37.65 -3.60
C GLU A 236 -1.99 36.89 -2.33
N THR A 237 -1.09 37.47 -1.56
CA THR A 237 -0.54 36.80 -0.38
C THR A 237 -1.44 36.97 0.84
N VAL A 238 -2.00 35.90 1.36
CA VAL A 238 -2.73 35.93 2.63
C VAL A 238 -1.76 35.86 3.79
N VAL A 239 -1.76 36.88 4.62
CA VAL A 239 -0.95 36.94 5.84
C VAL A 239 -1.86 36.79 7.04
N LEU A 240 -1.68 35.71 7.82
CA LEU A 240 -2.36 35.49 9.09
C LEU A 240 -1.34 35.54 10.23
N ASN A 241 -1.55 36.44 11.19
CA ASN A 241 -0.66 36.64 12.35
C ASN A 241 0.81 36.83 11.95
N GLY A 242 1.08 37.55 10.89
CA GLY A 242 2.43 37.80 10.36
C GLY A 242 3.04 36.64 9.60
N VAL A 243 2.32 35.54 9.40
CA VAL A 243 2.80 34.36 8.64
C VAL A 243 2.13 34.30 7.28
N VAL A 244 2.94 34.25 6.23
CA VAL A 244 2.50 34.09 4.85
C VAL A 244 1.96 32.68 4.66
N GLN A 245 0.73 32.57 4.12
CA GLN A 245 0.15 31.28 3.80
C GLN A 245 0.78 30.74 2.51
N LYS A 246 1.48 29.61 2.60
CA LYS A 246 2.21 28.99 1.47
C LYS A 246 1.41 27.91 0.74
N ARG A 247 0.23 27.53 1.25
CA ARG A 247 -0.58 26.50 0.59
C ARG A 247 -1.28 27.07 -0.65
N LEU A 248 -1.43 26.22 -1.68
CA LEU A 248 -2.38 26.53 -2.74
C LEU A 248 -3.78 26.62 -2.14
N MET A 249 -4.53 27.62 -2.56
CA MET A 249 -5.90 27.88 -2.13
C MET A 249 -6.80 27.89 -3.35
N LEU A 250 -8.11 27.83 -3.12
CA LEU A 250 -9.09 28.11 -4.17
C LEU A 250 -8.87 29.50 -4.76
N PRO A 251 -9.24 29.72 -6.04
CA PRO A 251 -9.12 31.02 -6.69
C PRO A 251 -9.79 32.12 -5.87
N GLU A 252 -9.32 33.36 -6.05
CA GLU A 252 -9.94 34.55 -5.46
C GLU A 252 -11.45 34.58 -5.73
N GLY A 253 -12.25 34.95 -4.74
CA GLY A 253 -13.70 34.95 -4.83
C GLY A 253 -14.38 33.58 -4.57
N THR A 254 -13.60 32.52 -4.35
CA THR A 254 -14.11 31.17 -4.00
C THR A 254 -13.49 30.72 -2.69
N PRO A 255 -13.92 31.25 -1.53
CA PRO A 255 -13.28 30.94 -0.25
C PRO A 255 -13.52 29.49 0.23
N TYR A 256 -14.59 28.87 -0.22
CA TYR A 256 -15.02 27.52 0.15
C TYR A 256 -15.92 26.92 -0.93
N ILE A 257 -16.20 25.64 -0.81
CA ILE A 257 -17.15 24.93 -1.67
C ILE A 257 -18.33 24.49 -0.83
N ASP A 258 -19.54 24.89 -1.22
CA ASP A 258 -20.79 24.49 -0.59
C ASP A 258 -21.39 23.26 -1.29
N ALA A 259 -22.09 22.42 -0.54
CA ALA A 259 -22.76 21.23 -1.06
C ALA A 259 -23.88 21.60 -2.07
N TYR A 260 -24.51 22.76 -1.90
CA TYR A 260 -25.53 23.29 -2.81
C TYR A 260 -25.55 24.82 -2.81
N PRO A 261 -25.99 25.46 -3.90
CA PRO A 261 -26.07 26.91 -4.01
C PRO A 261 -27.03 27.52 -2.99
N GLY A 262 -26.66 28.64 -2.40
CA GLY A 262 -27.54 29.38 -1.50
C GLY A 262 -27.66 28.84 -0.09
N MET A 263 -26.74 27.95 0.29
CA MET A 263 -26.64 27.41 1.65
C MET A 263 -26.41 28.51 2.68
N THR A 264 -27.13 28.49 3.78
CA THR A 264 -26.97 29.44 4.89
C THR A 264 -25.81 29.06 5.82
N ILE A 265 -25.41 30.00 6.68
CA ILE A 265 -24.35 29.75 7.65
C ILE A 265 -24.76 28.67 8.65
N GLU A 266 -26.01 28.61 9.01
CA GLU A 266 -26.56 27.63 9.95
C GLU A 266 -26.58 26.20 9.38
N GLU A 267 -26.64 26.06 8.06
CA GLU A 267 -26.58 24.78 7.34
C GLU A 267 -25.14 24.32 7.09
N ALA A 268 -24.16 25.19 7.33
CA ALA A 268 -22.77 24.92 7.06
C ALA A 268 -22.13 24.06 8.17
N ILE A 269 -21.88 22.80 7.86
CA ILE A 269 -20.98 21.93 8.61
C ILE A 269 -19.63 22.00 7.95
N GLU A 270 -18.72 22.74 8.55
CA GLU A 270 -17.44 23.11 7.93
C GLU A 270 -16.37 22.04 8.17
N GLN A 271 -15.60 21.78 7.13
CA GLN A 271 -14.41 20.92 7.18
C GLN A 271 -13.29 21.49 6.32
N VAL A 272 -12.05 21.33 6.82
CA VAL A 272 -10.85 21.61 6.05
C VAL A 272 -10.37 20.32 5.41
N VAL A 273 -10.10 20.35 4.10
CA VAL A 273 -9.53 19.24 3.35
C VAL A 273 -8.23 19.69 2.70
N ILE A 274 -7.16 18.92 2.91
CA ILE A 274 -5.85 19.19 2.34
C ILE A 274 -5.56 18.13 1.29
N PHE A 275 -5.31 18.59 0.05
CA PHE A 275 -4.95 17.75 -1.09
C PHE A 275 -3.43 17.82 -1.29
N ASP A 276 -2.69 16.93 -0.64
CA ASP A 276 -1.22 16.95 -0.66
C ASP A 276 -0.60 16.66 -2.04
N GLU A 277 -1.36 16.06 -2.94
CA GLU A 277 -0.99 15.89 -4.34
C GLU A 277 -1.19 17.12 -5.21
N VAL A 278 -1.92 18.13 -4.74
CA VAL A 278 -2.17 19.36 -5.50
C VAL A 278 -1.11 20.38 -5.16
N TYR A 279 -0.15 20.55 -6.06
CA TYR A 279 0.95 21.52 -5.94
C TYR A 279 1.46 21.89 -7.34
N PRO A 280 2.16 23.02 -7.51
CA PRO A 280 2.75 23.40 -8.79
C PRO A 280 3.75 22.34 -9.24
N ARG A 281 3.47 21.68 -10.35
CA ARG A 281 4.27 20.59 -10.85
C ARG A 281 4.20 20.50 -12.35
N ARG A 282 5.23 19.89 -12.93
CA ARG A 282 5.26 19.50 -14.32
C ARG A 282 5.31 17.98 -14.43
N VAL A 283 4.48 17.46 -15.30
CA VAL A 283 4.56 16.05 -15.72
C VAL A 283 5.42 15.97 -16.97
N GLY A 284 6.57 15.30 -16.87
CA GLY A 284 7.47 15.03 -18.00
C GLY A 284 7.26 13.63 -18.54
N THR A 285 7.83 13.38 -19.73
CA THR A 285 7.84 12.06 -20.38
C THR A 285 9.27 11.70 -20.76
N MET A 286 9.71 10.53 -20.37
CA MET A 286 11.05 10.03 -20.66
C MET A 286 11.18 9.56 -22.10
N SER A 287 12.27 9.92 -22.74
CA SER A 287 12.68 9.44 -24.06
C SER A 287 14.17 9.14 -24.08
N ASP A 288 14.62 8.42 -25.12
CA ASP A 288 16.00 8.08 -25.37
C ASP A 288 16.72 7.49 -24.14
N ILE A 289 16.06 6.57 -23.45
CA ILE A 289 16.65 5.94 -22.27
C ILE A 289 17.83 5.10 -22.67
N THR A 290 18.96 5.36 -21.99
CA THR A 290 20.23 4.67 -22.15
C THR A 290 20.77 4.23 -20.80
N THR A 291 21.62 3.19 -20.84
CA THR A 291 22.28 2.66 -19.65
C THR A 291 23.74 3.07 -19.66
N LYS A 292 24.24 3.57 -18.53
CA LYS A 292 25.66 3.84 -18.27
C LYS A 292 26.18 2.92 -17.18
N GLU A 293 27.15 2.07 -17.50
CA GLU A 293 27.80 1.24 -16.50
C GLU A 293 28.86 2.06 -15.74
N TYR A 294 28.81 1.96 -14.40
CA TYR A 294 29.81 2.47 -13.49
C TYR A 294 30.45 1.33 -12.71
N THR A 295 31.65 1.56 -12.22
CA THR A 295 32.41 0.59 -11.41
C THR A 295 32.86 1.28 -10.13
N ASP A 296 32.36 0.82 -9.00
CA ASP A 296 32.83 1.23 -7.67
C ASP A 296 34.00 0.36 -7.26
N LYS A 297 35.03 0.97 -6.69
CA LYS A 297 36.16 0.26 -6.08
C LYS A 297 36.02 0.33 -4.58
N ILE A 298 35.85 -0.83 -3.96
CA ILE A 298 35.68 -0.96 -2.51
C ILE A 298 37.00 -1.53 -1.96
N GLU A 299 37.68 -0.77 -1.10
CA GLU A 299 38.81 -1.28 -0.35
C GLU A 299 38.34 -2.16 0.80
N ASN A 300 38.80 -3.40 0.81
CA ASN A 300 38.52 -4.36 1.85
C ASN A 300 39.47 -4.16 3.05
N ALA A 301 39.08 -4.66 4.22
CA ALA A 301 39.89 -4.56 5.44
C ALA A 301 41.26 -5.26 5.35
N ASP A 302 41.44 -6.15 4.39
CA ASP A 302 42.69 -6.87 4.10
C ASP A 302 43.61 -6.14 3.09
N GLY A 303 43.22 -4.93 2.65
CA GLY A 303 43.96 -4.12 1.66
C GLY A 303 43.73 -4.54 0.21
N THR A 304 42.83 -5.50 -0.04
CA THR A 304 42.41 -5.85 -1.40
C THR A 304 41.32 -4.94 -1.89
N THR A 305 41.18 -4.77 -3.21
CA THR A 305 40.13 -3.97 -3.82
C THR A 305 39.11 -4.89 -4.50
N THR A 306 37.84 -4.72 -4.16
CA THR A 306 36.74 -5.37 -4.88
C THR A 306 36.06 -4.39 -5.82
N GLU A 307 35.88 -4.76 -7.07
CA GLU A 307 35.14 -3.96 -8.07
C GLU A 307 33.69 -4.39 -8.10
N LYS A 308 32.78 -3.42 -7.92
CA LYS A 308 31.33 -3.62 -8.03
C LYS A 308 30.80 -2.79 -9.19
N LYS A 309 30.26 -3.46 -10.19
CA LYS A 309 29.61 -2.82 -11.35
C LYS A 309 28.16 -2.56 -11.07
N TRP A 310 27.64 -1.43 -11.55
CA TRP A 310 26.24 -1.07 -11.48
C TRP A 310 25.86 -0.19 -12.65
N ASN A 311 24.55 -0.17 -12.99
CA ASN A 311 24.02 0.59 -14.11
C ASN A 311 23.29 1.83 -13.60
N ALA A 312 23.60 3.01 -14.18
CA ALA A 312 22.79 4.20 -14.09
C ALA A 312 21.94 4.35 -15.35
N TYR A 313 20.77 4.94 -15.21
CA TYR A 313 19.84 5.16 -16.31
C TYR A 313 19.80 6.64 -16.66
N ARG A 314 19.97 6.95 -17.94
CA ARG A 314 19.95 8.30 -18.49
C ARG A 314 18.76 8.45 -19.41
N PHE A 315 18.17 9.63 -19.45
CA PHE A 315 17.00 9.92 -20.29
C PHE A 315 17.03 11.36 -20.80
N LYS A 316 16.20 11.64 -21.79
CA LYS A 316 15.88 12.97 -22.30
C LYS A 316 14.37 13.19 -22.13
N ASP A 317 14.00 14.47 -22.05
CA ASP A 317 12.61 14.92 -22.17
C ASP A 317 12.55 15.98 -23.26
N THR A 318 11.92 15.63 -24.38
CA THR A 318 11.80 16.55 -25.54
C THR A 318 10.77 17.65 -25.34
N GLY A 319 9.92 17.55 -24.33
CA GLY A 319 8.88 18.52 -24.02
C GLY A 319 9.35 19.72 -23.22
N ILE A 320 10.60 19.74 -22.75
CA ILE A 320 11.15 20.79 -21.88
C ILE A 320 12.64 20.99 -22.13
N THR A 321 13.07 22.24 -21.98
CA THR A 321 14.48 22.61 -21.94
C THR A 321 14.89 22.85 -20.50
N PHE A 322 15.90 22.13 -20.01
CA PHE A 322 16.42 22.27 -18.66
C PHE A 322 17.55 23.28 -18.59
N SER A 323 17.57 24.04 -17.48
CA SER A 323 18.67 24.91 -17.11
C SER A 323 18.92 24.81 -15.60
N LYS A 324 20.19 24.88 -15.20
CA LYS A 324 20.59 24.92 -13.78
C LYS A 324 20.01 26.13 -13.05
N ASP A 325 19.78 27.22 -13.76
CA ASP A 325 19.20 28.45 -13.20
C ASP A 325 17.72 28.27 -12.76
N TYR A 326 17.06 27.20 -13.22
CA TYR A 326 15.69 26.90 -12.89
C TYR A 326 15.52 26.03 -11.64
N ILE A 327 16.63 25.56 -11.07
CA ILE A 327 16.60 24.78 -9.83
C ILE A 327 16.34 25.72 -8.66
N LEU A 328 15.39 25.35 -7.79
CA LEU A 328 15.11 26.12 -6.58
C LEU A 328 16.35 26.09 -5.65
N PRO A 329 16.80 27.28 -5.16
CA PRO A 329 17.93 27.34 -4.27
C PRO A 329 17.76 26.44 -3.03
N GLY A 330 18.79 25.67 -2.72
CA GLY A 330 18.78 24.73 -1.57
C GLY A 330 17.94 23.49 -1.76
N ASN A 331 17.39 23.24 -2.96
CA ASN A 331 16.65 22.04 -3.29
C ASN A 331 17.46 21.15 -4.25
N GLU A 332 17.26 19.86 -4.12
CA GLU A 332 17.74 18.85 -5.04
C GLU A 332 16.66 18.56 -6.08
N LEU A 333 17.06 18.40 -7.34
CA LEU A 333 16.14 17.93 -8.37
C LEU A 333 15.77 16.48 -8.12
N LYS A 334 14.48 16.22 -8.10
CA LYS A 334 13.92 14.89 -7.93
C LYS A 334 12.83 14.62 -8.95
N ILE A 335 12.71 13.38 -9.34
CA ILE A 335 11.59 12.88 -10.15
C ILE A 335 10.81 11.85 -9.37
N THR A 336 9.47 11.92 -9.49
CA THR A 336 8.57 10.91 -8.97
C THR A 336 7.83 10.28 -10.14
N PHE A 337 8.04 9.00 -10.38
CA PHE A 337 7.41 8.30 -11.49
C PHE A 337 5.89 8.26 -11.32
N GLN A 338 5.16 8.49 -12.41
CA GLN A 338 3.69 8.46 -12.45
C GLN A 338 3.14 7.29 -13.26
N SER A 339 4.00 6.59 -13.98
CA SER A 339 3.64 5.43 -14.78
C SER A 339 4.79 4.43 -14.86
N GLY A 340 4.56 3.30 -15.51
CA GLY A 340 5.56 2.27 -15.71
C GLY A 340 5.88 1.47 -14.45
N LYS A 341 6.96 0.71 -14.53
CA LYS A 341 7.41 -0.20 -13.45
C LYS A 341 7.89 0.53 -12.18
N LEU A 342 8.27 1.80 -12.33
CA LEU A 342 8.76 2.65 -11.23
C LEU A 342 7.69 3.59 -10.68
N ASN A 343 6.42 3.42 -11.05
CA ASN A 343 5.33 4.29 -10.63
C ASN A 343 5.31 4.49 -9.10
N GLY A 344 5.30 5.76 -8.67
CA GLY A 344 5.30 6.18 -7.27
C GLY A 344 6.68 6.24 -6.61
N MET A 345 7.73 5.73 -7.23
CA MET A 345 9.10 5.86 -6.70
C MET A 345 9.69 7.24 -7.02
N GLU A 346 10.44 7.77 -6.06
CA GLU A 346 11.15 9.04 -6.17
C GLU A 346 12.64 8.82 -6.25
N PHE A 347 13.31 9.53 -7.16
CA PHE A 347 14.75 9.51 -7.32
C PHE A 347 15.32 10.92 -7.46
N ALA A 348 16.49 11.16 -6.91
CA ALA A 348 17.29 12.32 -7.29
C ALA A 348 17.77 12.17 -8.73
N VAL A 349 17.92 13.29 -9.42
CA VAL A 349 18.44 13.32 -10.79
C VAL A 349 19.57 14.31 -10.91
N THR A 350 20.58 13.95 -11.69
CA THR A 350 21.68 14.81 -12.06
C THR A 350 21.46 15.33 -13.46
N PHE A 351 21.48 16.63 -13.62
CA PHE A 351 21.41 17.30 -14.92
C PHE A 351 22.81 17.41 -15.52
N ASP A 352 22.92 17.14 -16.80
CA ASP A 352 24.16 17.22 -17.57
C ASP A 352 25.33 16.47 -16.91
N PRO A 353 25.27 15.14 -16.79
CA PRO A 353 26.29 14.35 -16.11
C PRO A 353 27.65 14.38 -16.81
N GLU A 354 27.73 14.89 -18.03
CA GLU A 354 28.94 15.01 -18.81
C GLU A 354 29.56 16.42 -18.81
N GLY A 355 28.93 17.40 -18.16
CA GLY A 355 29.45 18.75 -18.00
C GLY A 355 29.48 19.55 -19.31
N LYS A 356 28.57 19.33 -20.22
CA LYS A 356 28.48 20.07 -21.48
C LYS A 356 27.97 21.51 -21.23
N PRO A 357 28.37 22.49 -22.04
CA PRO A 357 27.83 23.84 -21.96
C PRO A 357 26.30 23.81 -22.23
N GLU A 358 25.52 24.50 -21.41
CA GLU A 358 24.06 24.57 -21.60
C GLU A 358 23.64 25.19 -22.93
N LYS A 359 24.43 26.16 -23.40
CA LYS A 359 24.20 26.86 -24.67
C LYS A 359 25.36 26.70 -25.62
N LEU A 360 25.05 26.63 -26.89
CA LEU A 360 26.01 26.69 -27.99
C LEU A 360 26.50 28.15 -28.19
N GLU A 361 27.57 28.35 -28.95
CA GLU A 361 28.11 29.66 -29.26
C GLU A 361 27.09 30.64 -29.90
N ASN A 362 26.14 30.10 -30.64
CA ASN A 362 25.05 30.88 -31.25
C ASN A 362 23.91 31.24 -30.27
N GLY A 363 24.03 30.92 -28.98
CA GLY A 363 23.05 31.20 -27.93
C GLY A 363 21.85 30.22 -27.87
N SER A 364 21.78 29.22 -28.76
CA SER A 364 20.74 28.17 -28.70
C SER A 364 21.06 27.17 -27.61
N TRP A 365 20.04 26.48 -27.09
CA TRP A 365 20.22 25.39 -26.13
C TRP A 365 21.02 24.25 -26.75
N ASN A 366 21.96 23.72 -25.99
CA ASN A 366 22.76 22.58 -26.41
C ASN A 366 22.00 21.29 -26.16
N PRO A 367 21.61 20.53 -27.20
CA PRO A 367 20.86 19.27 -27.01
C PRO A 367 21.65 18.21 -26.23
N GLU A 368 22.98 18.26 -26.26
CA GLU A 368 23.84 17.31 -25.53
C GLU A 368 23.83 17.58 -24.03
N ALA A 369 23.60 18.85 -23.62
CA ALA A 369 23.48 19.24 -22.22
C ALA A 369 22.07 18.96 -21.64
N GLN A 370 21.13 18.46 -22.42
CA GLN A 370 19.78 18.11 -21.99
C GLN A 370 19.67 16.64 -21.54
N LEU A 371 20.77 16.04 -21.15
CA LEU A 371 20.84 14.66 -20.67
C LEU A 371 20.67 14.63 -19.17
N TRP A 372 19.79 13.77 -18.69
CA TRP A 372 19.55 13.51 -17.28
C TRP A 372 20.00 12.13 -16.87
N GLU A 373 20.48 11.98 -15.65
CA GLU A 373 20.84 10.69 -15.07
C GLU A 373 20.10 10.51 -13.74
N ILE A 374 19.45 9.37 -13.58
CA ILE A 374 18.82 8.97 -12.33
C ILE A 374 19.94 8.56 -11.37
N VAL A 375 20.03 9.28 -10.24
CA VAL A 375 21.00 8.99 -9.20
C VAL A 375 20.55 7.74 -8.44
N ARG A 376 21.50 6.82 -8.25
CA ARG A 376 21.29 5.63 -7.44
C ARG A 376 20.82 6.04 -6.04
N ASN A 377 19.66 5.58 -5.63
CA ASN A 377 19.14 5.83 -4.30
C ASN A 377 19.42 4.62 -3.39
N GLU A 378 20.38 4.76 -2.49
CA GLU A 378 20.73 3.75 -1.50
C GLU A 378 19.74 3.71 -0.33
N ASP A 379 18.98 4.79 -0.10
CA ASP A 379 17.99 4.91 0.98
C ASP A 379 16.79 3.96 0.80
N TYR A 380 16.51 3.53 -0.42
CA TYR A 380 15.53 2.46 -0.68
C TYR A 380 16.06 1.06 -0.35
N GLY A 381 17.23 0.97 0.29
CA GLY A 381 17.84 -0.29 0.72
C GLY A 381 18.26 -1.22 -0.40
N ARG A 382 18.08 -0.79 -1.67
CA ARG A 382 18.43 -1.61 -2.85
C ARG A 382 18.81 -0.74 -4.04
N PRO A 383 19.89 -1.11 -4.75
CA PRO A 383 20.01 -0.70 -6.13
C PRO A 383 18.76 -1.20 -6.88
N LEU A 384 18.30 -0.45 -7.88
CA LEU A 384 17.28 -0.95 -8.81
C LEU A 384 17.71 -2.36 -9.23
N PRO A 385 16.85 -3.40 -9.04
CA PRO A 385 17.21 -4.76 -9.41
C PRO A 385 17.58 -4.77 -10.87
N ASP A 386 18.77 -5.23 -11.19
CA ASP A 386 19.25 -5.31 -12.56
C ASP A 386 18.22 -6.03 -13.43
N GLY A 387 17.69 -5.32 -14.43
CA GLY A 387 16.82 -5.86 -15.46
C GLY A 387 15.32 -6.00 -15.14
N VAL A 388 14.85 -5.73 -13.92
CA VAL A 388 13.42 -5.93 -13.57
C VAL A 388 12.68 -4.62 -13.35
N LEU A 389 13.25 -3.68 -12.61
CA LEU A 389 12.66 -2.36 -12.32
C LEU A 389 13.53 -1.27 -12.96
N ILE A 390 13.38 -1.09 -14.26
CA ILE A 390 14.09 -0.09 -15.05
C ILE A 390 13.10 0.91 -15.64
N PRO A 391 13.51 2.19 -15.84
CA PRO A 391 12.69 3.14 -16.57
C PRO A 391 12.57 2.73 -18.04
N GLU A 392 11.42 3.03 -18.65
CA GLU A 392 11.14 2.73 -20.04
C GLU A 392 10.74 4.02 -20.79
N ASN A 393 11.00 4.04 -22.11
CA ASN A 393 10.55 5.17 -22.96
C ASN A 393 9.04 5.31 -22.86
N GLY A 394 8.57 6.55 -22.64
CA GLY A 394 7.17 6.85 -22.44
C GLY A 394 6.74 6.89 -20.97
N ASP A 395 7.60 6.49 -20.02
CA ASP A 395 7.32 6.67 -18.61
C ASP A 395 7.15 8.15 -18.29
N THR A 396 6.11 8.45 -17.52
CA THR A 396 5.81 9.80 -17.08
C THR A 396 6.31 10.02 -15.65
N TYR A 397 6.72 11.25 -15.35
CA TYR A 397 7.27 11.62 -14.05
C TYR A 397 6.88 13.04 -13.68
N ILE A 398 6.83 13.33 -12.37
CA ILE A 398 6.73 14.69 -11.84
C ILE A 398 8.13 15.16 -11.47
N LEU A 399 8.50 16.35 -11.93
CA LEU A 399 9.74 17.02 -11.54
C LEU A 399 9.51 17.90 -10.32
N SER A 400 10.28 17.71 -9.26
CA SER A 400 10.33 18.54 -8.06
C SER A 400 11.71 19.18 -7.86
N GLY A 401 11.76 20.28 -7.10
CA GLY A 401 12.97 21.10 -6.96
C GLY A 401 13.20 22.06 -8.13
N TRP A 402 12.31 22.06 -9.10
CA TRP A 402 12.30 22.97 -10.25
C TRP A 402 11.43 24.19 -9.94
N ASN A 403 11.90 25.39 -10.32
CA ASN A 403 11.12 26.62 -10.07
C ASN A 403 9.81 26.63 -10.87
N PRO A 404 8.64 26.59 -10.20
CA PRO A 404 7.35 26.53 -10.89
C PRO A 404 7.04 27.80 -11.68
N MET A 405 7.60 28.95 -11.33
CA MET A 405 7.46 30.20 -12.10
C MET A 405 8.13 30.04 -13.47
N LYS A 406 9.29 29.40 -13.52
CA LYS A 406 9.98 29.13 -14.79
C LYS A 406 9.25 28.08 -15.63
N ILE A 407 8.62 27.10 -14.99
CA ILE A 407 7.75 26.15 -15.68
C ILE A 407 6.59 26.88 -16.34
N ALA A 408 5.93 27.79 -15.61
CA ALA A 408 4.82 28.59 -16.14
C ALA A 408 5.24 29.46 -17.32
N GLU A 409 6.41 30.12 -17.23
CA GLU A 409 6.99 30.93 -18.33
C GLU A 409 7.21 30.09 -19.61
N MET A 410 7.47 28.80 -19.47
CA MET A 410 7.63 27.87 -20.59
C MET A 410 6.28 27.29 -21.09
N GLY A 411 5.17 27.62 -20.46
CA GLY A 411 3.86 27.04 -20.76
C GLY A 411 3.71 25.57 -20.33
N LEU A 412 4.52 25.12 -19.39
CA LEU A 412 4.59 23.74 -18.92
C LEU A 412 3.92 23.60 -17.52
N VAL A 413 2.72 24.05 -17.39
CA VAL A 413 1.96 24.01 -16.12
C VAL A 413 1.17 22.71 -15.97
#